data_22026423539ca8af0610ba0cfb1eec1f
#
_entry.id   22026423539ca8af0610ba0cfb1eec1f
#
_cell.length_a   1.000
_cell.length_b   1.000
_cell.length_c   1.000
_cell.angle_alpha   90.00
_cell.angle_beta   90.00
_cell.angle_gamma   90.00
#
_symmetry.space_group_name_H-M   'P 1'
#
loop_
_entity.id
_entity.type
_entity.pdbx_description
1 polymer ?
#
loop_
_entity_poly.entity_id
_entity_poly.type
_entity_poly.pdbx_seq_one_letter_code
_entity_poly.pdbx_strand_id
1 'polypeptide(L)'
;MAKMWAGRTDGTTSQIADDFNSSIRFDSRMYRQDIEGSMAHAAMLALKGIISREDADTLIAGLEQILTDIESGALAIDMTCEDIHMFVEAVLTQRLGDVGKKLHTARSRNDQVALDVRMYLRSELDEIAALTKELIAAVTDKAEEYKTAIMPGYTHLQRAQPISFGHHLMAYAMMLLRDLDRLADCRKRMNQSPIGCCALAGTTYDTDRYFEAEKLGFDGICLNSLDGVSDRDFCAELMSAISILMMHLSRFSEEIILWSSWEFKFVELSDAYTTGSSIMPQKKNPDMAELVRGKTGRVYGDLMALLTTLKGLPLAYNKDMQEDKEAVFDACDTVKMCLQVFAPMVATMKANCDNMLLAAQKGFINATDLADYLVKKGLPFRSAYKISGQLVALCIRENTVLEKLDLKTYQSYSELFAEDLYQAIDLVTCVEKRTSMGGPCEASVSAQIDYVKERLQ
;
A
#
# COMPACT_ATOMS: atom_id res chain seq x y z
N MET A 1 11.40 10.26 37.12
CA MET A 1 10.82 11.63 37.15
C MET A 1 9.54 11.64 38.00
N ALA A 2 9.18 12.81 38.63
CA ALA A 2 7.91 12.91 39.33
C ALA A 2 6.75 12.77 38.32
N LYS A 3 5.75 11.94 38.67
CA LYS A 3 4.58 11.73 37.80
C LYS A 3 3.72 12.98 37.78
N MET A 4 3.49 13.55 36.61
CA MET A 4 2.79 14.84 36.44
C MET A 4 1.30 14.75 36.82
N TRP A 5 0.73 13.53 36.89
CA TRP A 5 -0.65 13.29 37.32
C TRP A 5 -0.79 12.99 38.83
N ALA A 6 0.32 13.00 39.58
CA ALA A 6 0.27 12.82 41.02
C ALA A 6 -0.35 14.06 41.71
N GLY A 7 -1.55 13.91 42.17
CA GLY A 7 -2.29 14.96 42.89
C GLY A 7 -3.10 14.40 44.04
N ARG A 8 -4.03 13.48 43.75
CA ARG A 8 -4.85 12.79 44.75
C ARG A 8 -4.09 11.59 45.40
N THR A 9 -3.17 10.98 44.62
CA THR A 9 -2.33 9.89 45.06
C THR A 9 -0.93 10.38 45.34
N ASP A 10 -0.13 9.63 46.08
CA ASP A 10 1.28 9.93 46.35
C ASP A 10 2.21 9.73 45.15
N GLY A 11 1.64 9.24 44.00
CA GLY A 11 2.38 8.99 42.77
C GLY A 11 3.33 7.81 42.79
N THR A 12 3.33 7.01 43.85
CA THR A 12 4.12 5.77 43.94
C THR A 12 3.38 4.62 43.28
N THR A 13 3.96 4.05 42.25
CA THR A 13 3.49 2.80 41.57
C THR A 13 4.62 1.77 41.64
N SER A 14 4.30 0.49 41.52
CA SER A 14 5.31 -0.54 41.38
C SER A 14 6.03 -0.46 40.05
N GLN A 15 7.30 -0.82 39.97
CA GLN A 15 8.08 -0.81 38.75
C GLN A 15 7.40 -1.60 37.61
N ILE A 16 6.85 -2.78 37.94
CA ILE A 16 6.15 -3.60 36.94
C ILE A 16 4.88 -2.93 36.40
N ALA A 17 4.19 -2.13 37.22
CA ALA A 17 3.03 -1.36 36.78
C ALA A 17 3.45 -0.19 35.88
N ASP A 18 4.58 0.45 36.16
CA ASP A 18 5.14 1.51 35.33
C ASP A 18 5.59 0.95 33.97
N ASP A 19 6.31 -0.16 33.96
CA ASP A 19 6.76 -0.82 32.74
C ASP A 19 5.59 -1.30 31.88
N PHE A 20 4.52 -1.82 32.51
CA PHE A 20 3.31 -2.27 31.82
C PHE A 20 2.50 -1.10 31.23
N ASN A 21 2.48 0.05 31.92
CA ASN A 21 1.72 1.22 31.51
C ASN A 21 2.46 2.07 30.45
N SER A 22 3.78 1.96 30.34
CA SER A 22 4.61 2.81 29.50
C SER A 22 4.41 2.52 28.02
N SER A 23 4.32 3.58 27.20
CA SER A 23 4.25 3.52 25.74
C SER A 23 5.47 4.15 25.03
N ILE A 24 6.42 4.70 25.77
CA ILE A 24 7.59 5.41 25.22
C ILE A 24 8.35 4.58 24.17
N ARG A 25 8.35 3.24 24.30
CA ARG A 25 9.09 2.34 23.40
C ARG A 25 8.61 2.42 21.95
N PHE A 26 7.33 2.71 21.72
CA PHE A 26 6.75 2.80 20.39
C PHE A 26 6.26 4.21 20.05
N ASP A 27 5.77 5.00 21.01
CA ASP A 27 5.28 6.34 20.75
C ASP A 27 6.39 7.40 20.63
N SER A 28 7.62 7.09 21.08
CA SER A 28 8.78 7.97 20.92
C SER A 28 9.00 8.42 19.48
N ARG A 29 8.55 7.65 18.49
CA ARG A 29 8.64 8.01 17.06
C ARG A 29 7.76 9.19 16.67
N MET A 30 6.79 9.57 17.50
CA MET A 30 5.91 10.73 17.28
C MET A 30 6.45 12.03 17.91
N TYR A 31 7.70 12.09 18.36
CA TYR A 31 8.28 13.26 19.03
C TYR A 31 8.12 14.56 18.23
N ARG A 32 8.25 14.47 16.89
CA ARG A 32 8.07 15.64 16.01
C ARG A 32 6.63 16.14 16.04
N GLN A 33 5.66 15.24 15.94
CA GLN A 33 4.23 15.59 15.92
C GLN A 33 3.80 16.20 17.25
N ASP A 34 4.25 15.64 18.37
CA ASP A 34 3.98 16.20 19.69
C ASP A 34 4.54 17.62 19.86
N ILE A 35 5.78 17.83 19.39
CA ILE A 35 6.43 19.15 19.45
C ILE A 35 5.72 20.16 18.54
N GLU A 36 5.44 19.81 17.29
CA GLU A 36 4.74 20.68 16.34
C GLU A 36 3.32 21.01 16.80
N GLY A 37 2.58 20.00 17.30
CA GLY A 37 1.26 20.20 17.92
C GLY A 37 1.32 21.14 19.12
N SER A 38 2.33 20.98 19.98
CA SER A 38 2.57 21.81 21.15
C SER A 38 2.93 23.26 20.78
N MET A 39 3.73 23.47 19.72
CA MET A 39 4.01 24.83 19.20
C MET A 39 2.77 25.53 18.67
N ALA A 40 1.92 24.84 17.94
CA ALA A 40 0.66 25.38 17.45
C ALA A 40 -0.30 25.74 18.61
N HIS A 41 -0.34 24.90 19.64
CA HIS A 41 -1.13 25.12 20.84
C HIS A 41 -0.63 26.35 21.62
N ALA A 42 0.66 26.50 21.85
CA ALA A 42 1.24 27.67 22.52
C ALA A 42 0.92 28.96 21.75
N ALA A 43 0.99 28.95 20.42
CA ALA A 43 0.64 30.09 19.57
C ALA A 43 -0.86 30.46 19.70
N MET A 44 -1.76 29.47 19.76
CA MET A 44 -3.20 29.66 19.96
C MET A 44 -3.49 30.26 21.34
N LEU A 45 -2.87 29.77 22.40
CA LEU A 45 -3.01 30.28 23.76
C LEU A 45 -2.67 31.77 23.84
N ALA A 46 -1.59 32.20 23.16
CA ALA A 46 -1.23 33.63 23.08
C ALA A 46 -2.20 34.43 22.21
N LEU A 47 -2.64 33.90 21.07
CA LEU A 47 -3.61 34.55 20.19
C LEU A 47 -4.90 34.90 20.95
N LYS A 48 -5.32 34.00 21.83
CA LYS A 48 -6.54 34.16 22.64
C LYS A 48 -6.29 34.86 23.97
N GLY A 49 -5.06 35.30 24.24
CA GLY A 49 -4.69 36.01 25.49
C GLY A 49 -4.77 35.15 26.74
N ILE A 50 -4.75 33.81 26.60
CA ILE A 50 -4.75 32.86 27.72
C ILE A 50 -3.40 32.86 28.41
N ILE A 51 -2.31 32.99 27.65
CA ILE A 51 -0.95 33.25 28.12
C ILE A 51 -0.41 34.51 27.44
N SER A 52 0.66 35.08 27.98
CA SER A 52 1.31 36.25 27.35
C SER A 52 2.01 35.83 26.03
N ARG A 53 2.17 36.80 25.12
CA ARG A 53 2.92 36.59 23.89
C ARG A 53 4.37 36.19 24.17
N GLU A 54 5.01 36.79 25.18
CA GLU A 54 6.36 36.50 25.62
C GLU A 54 6.49 35.04 26.10
N ASP A 55 5.54 34.55 26.90
CA ASP A 55 5.50 33.16 27.33
C ASP A 55 5.39 32.20 26.14
N ALA A 56 4.52 32.51 25.17
CA ALA A 56 4.34 31.65 23.98
C ALA A 56 5.59 31.65 23.11
N ASP A 57 6.22 32.78 22.87
CA ASP A 57 7.44 32.86 22.06
C ASP A 57 8.58 32.08 22.77
N THR A 58 8.64 32.13 24.10
CA THR A 58 9.59 31.34 24.93
C THR A 58 9.32 29.83 24.82
N LEU A 59 8.04 29.42 24.91
CA LEU A 59 7.63 28.02 24.77
C LEU A 59 7.98 27.49 23.39
N ILE A 60 7.64 28.22 22.33
CA ILE A 60 7.90 27.82 20.94
C ILE A 60 9.40 27.67 20.71
N ALA A 61 10.21 28.65 21.11
CA ALA A 61 11.66 28.56 20.96
C ALA A 61 12.27 27.38 21.75
N GLY A 62 11.74 27.10 22.96
CA GLY A 62 12.16 25.95 23.76
C GLY A 62 11.80 24.61 23.10
N LEU A 63 10.62 24.51 22.48
CA LEU A 63 10.18 23.33 21.74
C LEU A 63 11.00 23.11 20.45
N GLU A 64 11.26 24.18 19.67
CA GLU A 64 12.13 24.14 18.49
C GLU A 64 13.55 23.66 18.86
N GLN A 65 14.08 24.12 19.98
CA GLN A 65 15.39 23.67 20.46
C GLN A 65 15.36 22.19 20.87
N ILE A 66 14.29 21.71 21.52
CA ILE A 66 14.14 20.28 21.86
C ILE A 66 14.10 19.44 20.60
N LEU A 67 13.34 19.85 19.58
CA LEU A 67 13.27 19.17 18.28
C LEU A 67 14.67 19.07 17.65
N THR A 68 15.37 20.19 17.56
CA THR A 68 16.73 20.23 17.01
C THR A 68 17.71 19.34 17.79
N ASP A 69 17.62 19.33 19.11
CA ASP A 69 18.50 18.54 19.96
C ASP A 69 18.24 17.04 19.80
N ILE A 70 16.97 16.62 19.66
CA ILE A 70 16.63 15.22 19.40
C ILE A 70 17.16 14.79 18.01
N GLU A 71 16.93 15.61 16.98
CA GLU A 71 17.33 15.29 15.60
C GLU A 71 18.85 15.27 15.41
N SER A 72 19.56 16.13 16.11
CA SER A 72 21.03 16.14 16.09
C SER A 72 21.66 15.06 16.99
N GLY A 73 20.87 14.37 17.81
CA GLY A 73 21.35 13.41 18.79
C GLY A 73 21.96 14.05 20.05
N ALA A 74 21.84 15.38 20.22
CA ALA A 74 22.31 16.08 21.41
C ALA A 74 21.42 15.80 22.64
N LEU A 75 20.15 15.43 22.40
CA LEU A 75 19.21 15.01 23.43
C LEU A 75 18.67 13.61 23.10
N ALA A 76 19.06 12.63 23.89
CA ALA A 76 18.49 11.29 23.80
C ALA A 76 17.12 11.24 24.51
N ILE A 77 16.14 10.55 23.89
CA ILE A 77 14.84 10.32 24.52
C ILE A 77 15.02 9.37 25.71
N ASP A 78 14.56 9.80 26.89
CA ASP A 78 14.63 8.98 28.10
C ASP A 78 13.54 7.90 28.09
N MET A 79 13.94 6.67 27.79
CA MET A 79 13.07 5.49 27.69
C MET A 79 12.49 5.04 29.04
N THR A 80 12.79 5.75 30.14
CA THR A 80 12.16 5.52 31.46
C THR A 80 10.92 6.39 31.68
N CYS A 81 10.63 7.31 30.78
CA CYS A 81 9.38 8.09 30.80
C CYS A 81 8.17 7.19 30.46
N GLU A 82 6.98 7.63 30.87
CA GLU A 82 5.73 6.91 30.58
C GLU A 82 5.42 6.95 29.08
N ASP A 83 5.50 8.15 28.47
CA ASP A 83 5.23 8.40 27.06
C ASP A 83 6.10 9.56 26.53
N ILE A 84 6.08 9.75 25.19
CA ILE A 84 6.84 10.82 24.54
C ILE A 84 6.36 12.22 24.97
N HIS A 85 5.09 12.37 25.22
CA HIS A 85 4.48 13.64 25.63
C HIS A 85 4.98 14.08 26.99
N MET A 86 5.08 13.14 27.95
CA MET A 86 5.67 13.41 29.29
C MET A 86 7.15 13.74 29.17
N PHE A 87 7.89 13.07 28.28
CA PHE A 87 9.29 13.36 28.06
C PHE A 87 9.48 14.80 27.55
N VAL A 88 8.76 15.22 26.50
CA VAL A 88 8.87 16.57 25.92
C VAL A 88 8.49 17.63 26.95
N GLU A 89 7.36 17.44 27.63
CA GLU A 89 6.88 18.40 28.68
C GLU A 89 7.83 18.50 29.86
N ALA A 90 8.45 17.38 30.30
CA ALA A 90 9.41 17.38 31.39
C ALA A 90 10.72 18.11 31.00
N VAL A 91 11.25 17.87 29.81
CA VAL A 91 12.43 18.56 29.30
C VAL A 91 12.16 20.05 29.14
N LEU A 92 11.01 20.42 28.58
CA LEU A 92 10.60 21.82 28.42
C LEU A 92 10.50 22.53 29.79
N THR A 93 9.85 21.87 30.75
CA THR A 93 9.71 22.42 32.11
C THR A 93 11.05 22.52 32.83
N GLN A 94 11.95 21.57 32.64
CA GLN A 94 13.30 21.63 33.18
C GLN A 94 14.10 22.83 32.65
N ARG A 95 13.93 23.15 31.36
CA ARG A 95 14.62 24.26 30.70
C ARG A 95 14.02 25.63 30.99
N LEU A 96 12.68 25.74 31.09
CA LEU A 96 11.97 27.00 31.15
C LEU A 96 11.29 27.30 32.51
N GLY A 97 11.34 26.36 33.46
CA GLY A 97 10.70 26.51 34.76
C GLY A 97 9.20 26.67 34.68
N ASP A 98 8.64 27.67 35.34
CA ASP A 98 7.19 27.90 35.44
C ASP A 98 6.55 28.27 34.08
N VAL A 99 7.30 28.84 33.14
CA VAL A 99 6.81 29.12 31.80
C VAL A 99 6.49 27.81 31.08
N GLY A 100 7.36 26.77 31.21
CA GLY A 100 7.14 25.46 30.62
C GLY A 100 5.83 24.79 31.07
N LYS A 101 5.42 24.99 32.31
CA LYS A 101 4.18 24.45 32.88
C LYS A 101 2.90 25.05 32.28
N LYS A 102 2.98 26.23 31.65
CA LYS A 102 1.82 26.88 31.01
C LYS A 102 1.34 26.15 29.76
N LEU A 103 2.19 25.36 29.13
CA LEU A 103 1.86 24.68 27.86
C LEU A 103 0.63 23.77 27.96
N HIS A 104 0.41 23.13 29.12
CA HIS A 104 -0.70 22.17 29.29
C HIS A 104 -2.08 22.86 29.47
N THR A 105 -2.13 24.19 29.55
CA THR A 105 -3.39 24.95 29.72
C THR A 105 -4.37 24.66 28.57
N ALA A 106 -5.64 24.38 28.90
CA ALA A 106 -6.70 24.07 27.94
C ALA A 106 -6.44 22.88 27.01
N ARG A 107 -5.61 21.90 27.45
CA ARG A 107 -5.29 20.66 26.73
C ARG A 107 -5.40 19.45 27.65
N SER A 108 -5.68 18.28 27.08
CA SER A 108 -5.60 16.99 27.76
C SER A 108 -4.63 16.07 27.03
N ARG A 109 -4.10 15.07 27.73
CA ARG A 109 -3.36 13.98 27.07
C ARG A 109 -4.19 13.29 25.99
N ASN A 110 -5.52 13.20 26.17
CA ASN A 110 -6.40 12.49 25.25
C ASN A 110 -6.46 13.14 23.86
N ASP A 111 -6.67 14.45 23.76
CA ASP A 111 -6.68 15.14 22.46
C ASP A 111 -5.27 15.32 21.88
N GLN A 112 -4.25 15.45 22.73
CA GLN A 112 -2.84 15.48 22.33
C GLN A 112 -2.42 14.20 21.64
N VAL A 113 -2.64 13.02 22.24
CA VAL A 113 -2.32 11.72 21.64
C VAL A 113 -3.12 11.50 20.34
N ALA A 114 -4.42 11.85 20.33
CA ALA A 114 -5.25 11.71 19.13
C ALA A 114 -4.74 12.60 17.98
N LEU A 115 -4.25 13.79 18.27
CA LEU A 115 -3.61 14.69 17.30
C LEU A 115 -2.35 14.08 16.73
N ASP A 116 -1.45 13.64 17.59
CA ASP A 116 -0.13 13.16 17.20
C ASP A 116 -0.20 11.90 16.36
N VAL A 117 -1.09 10.97 16.70
CA VAL A 117 -1.34 9.77 15.89
C VAL A 117 -1.87 10.14 14.49
N ARG A 118 -2.81 11.10 14.40
CA ARG A 118 -3.32 11.57 13.10
C ARG A 118 -2.23 12.24 12.27
N MET A 119 -1.44 13.13 12.86
CA MET A 119 -0.34 13.80 12.16
C MET A 119 0.72 12.80 11.69
N TYR A 120 1.08 11.85 12.55
CA TYR A 120 2.04 10.81 12.23
C TYR A 120 1.54 9.92 11.08
N LEU A 121 0.34 9.36 11.21
CA LEU A 121 -0.22 8.47 10.18
C LEU A 121 -0.53 9.18 8.86
N ARG A 122 -0.82 10.48 8.91
CA ARG A 122 -0.93 11.31 7.71
C ARG A 122 0.38 11.32 6.91
N SER A 123 1.51 11.50 7.59
CA SER A 123 2.84 11.47 6.95
C SER A 123 3.20 10.07 6.44
N GLU A 124 2.89 9.03 7.21
CA GLU A 124 3.10 7.63 6.79
C GLU A 124 2.28 7.29 5.54
N LEU A 125 1.01 7.71 5.50
CA LEU A 125 0.12 7.52 4.36
C LEU A 125 0.66 8.23 3.11
N ASP A 126 1.13 9.47 3.24
CA ASP A 126 1.70 10.24 2.13
C ASP A 126 2.96 9.54 1.58
N GLU A 127 3.81 8.97 2.45
CA GLU A 127 4.98 8.17 2.04
C GLU A 127 4.57 6.85 1.34
N ILE A 128 3.60 6.11 1.90
CA ILE A 128 3.08 4.89 1.28
C ILE A 128 2.49 5.18 -0.11
N ALA A 129 1.76 6.29 -0.25
CA ALA A 129 1.22 6.71 -1.54
C ALA A 129 2.33 7.04 -2.55
N ALA A 130 3.40 7.72 -2.13
CA ALA A 130 4.56 8.01 -2.97
C ALA A 130 5.25 6.72 -3.45
N LEU A 131 5.54 5.79 -2.54
CA LEU A 131 6.14 4.48 -2.87
C LEU A 131 5.22 3.63 -3.80
N THR A 132 3.91 3.73 -3.61
CA THR A 132 2.94 3.06 -4.49
C THR A 132 2.99 3.65 -5.90
N LYS A 133 3.11 4.98 -6.03
CA LYS A 133 3.32 5.64 -7.34
C LYS A 133 4.60 5.19 -8.03
N GLU A 134 5.71 5.04 -7.28
CA GLU A 134 6.97 4.51 -7.81
C GLU A 134 6.80 3.08 -8.36
N LEU A 135 6.08 2.23 -7.65
CA LEU A 135 5.78 0.87 -8.13
C LEU A 135 4.91 0.91 -9.38
N ILE A 136 3.87 1.75 -9.44
CA ILE A 136 3.02 1.88 -10.63
C ILE A 136 3.87 2.32 -11.82
N ALA A 137 4.76 3.28 -11.64
CA ALA A 137 5.67 3.72 -12.70
C ALA A 137 6.54 2.56 -13.19
N ALA A 138 7.18 1.81 -12.28
CA ALA A 138 8.01 0.65 -12.65
C ALA A 138 7.23 -0.42 -13.42
N VAL A 139 6.00 -0.72 -13.01
CA VAL A 139 5.11 -1.67 -13.69
C VAL A 139 4.73 -1.17 -15.08
N THR A 140 4.41 0.14 -15.19
CA THR A 140 4.01 0.79 -16.44
C THR A 140 5.16 0.82 -17.44
N ASP A 141 6.38 1.14 -16.99
CA ASP A 141 7.57 1.13 -17.84
C ASP A 141 7.89 -0.28 -18.35
N LYS A 142 7.72 -1.30 -17.50
CA LYS A 142 7.84 -2.70 -17.93
C LYS A 142 6.73 -3.11 -18.90
N ALA A 143 5.52 -2.62 -18.71
CA ALA A 143 4.43 -2.86 -19.67
C ALA A 143 4.72 -2.22 -21.02
N GLU A 144 5.30 -1.03 -21.08
CA GLU A 144 5.74 -0.37 -22.30
C GLU A 144 6.85 -1.16 -23.00
N GLU A 145 7.86 -1.64 -22.23
CA GLU A 145 8.98 -2.45 -22.75
C GLU A 145 8.49 -3.74 -23.41
N TYR A 146 7.45 -4.38 -22.85
CA TYR A 146 6.96 -5.69 -23.28
C TYR A 146 5.53 -5.67 -23.84
N LYS A 147 5.04 -4.54 -24.35
CA LYS A 147 3.66 -4.40 -24.81
C LYS A 147 3.29 -5.30 -25.99
N THR A 148 4.29 -5.75 -26.76
CA THR A 148 4.12 -6.68 -27.91
C THR A 148 4.60 -8.10 -27.62
N ALA A 149 5.16 -8.38 -26.44
CA ALA A 149 5.66 -9.71 -26.09
C ALA A 149 4.49 -10.66 -25.84
N ILE A 150 4.33 -11.66 -26.72
CA ILE A 150 3.22 -12.62 -26.65
C ILE A 150 3.45 -13.62 -25.51
N MET A 151 2.45 -13.80 -24.68
CA MET A 151 2.41 -14.84 -23.64
C MET A 151 1.04 -15.52 -23.60
N PRO A 152 0.95 -16.75 -23.02
CA PRO A 152 -0.35 -17.35 -22.74
C PRO A 152 -1.01 -16.61 -21.56
N GLY A 153 -2.25 -16.17 -21.74
CA GLY A 153 -3.13 -15.81 -20.64
C GLY A 153 -3.70 -17.08 -20.00
N TYR A 154 -3.87 -17.06 -18.68
CA TYR A 154 -4.30 -18.21 -17.88
C TYR A 154 -5.67 -17.98 -17.22
N THR A 155 -6.47 -19.04 -17.22
CA THR A 155 -7.60 -19.23 -16.31
C THR A 155 -7.47 -20.60 -15.66
N HIS A 156 -7.75 -20.74 -14.37
CA HIS A 156 -7.58 -22.02 -13.65
C HIS A 156 -6.15 -22.61 -13.75
N LEU A 157 -5.13 -21.77 -13.92
CA LEU A 157 -3.75 -22.15 -14.26
C LEU A 157 -3.64 -22.99 -15.54
N GLN A 158 -4.67 -22.97 -16.40
CA GLN A 158 -4.65 -23.55 -17.74
C GLN A 158 -4.44 -22.43 -18.76
N ARG A 159 -3.67 -22.72 -19.82
CA ARG A 159 -3.48 -21.80 -20.95
C ARG A 159 -4.83 -21.55 -21.62
N ALA A 160 -5.23 -20.30 -21.76
CA ALA A 160 -6.57 -19.92 -22.20
C ALA A 160 -6.57 -19.19 -23.53
N GLN A 161 -6.05 -17.97 -23.57
CA GLN A 161 -6.01 -17.13 -24.76
C GLN A 161 -4.68 -16.40 -24.89
N PRO A 162 -4.22 -16.03 -26.10
CA PRO A 162 -3.01 -15.25 -26.26
C PRO A 162 -3.24 -13.79 -25.80
N ILE A 163 -2.27 -13.28 -25.02
CA ILE A 163 -2.21 -11.88 -24.58
C ILE A 163 -0.79 -11.35 -24.78
N SER A 164 -0.57 -10.05 -24.54
CA SER A 164 0.77 -9.54 -24.38
C SER A 164 1.17 -9.49 -22.91
N PHE A 165 2.47 -9.59 -22.63
CA PHE A 165 2.99 -9.43 -21.26
C PHE A 165 2.73 -8.02 -20.72
N GLY A 166 2.82 -6.99 -21.58
CA GLY A 166 2.44 -5.63 -21.22
C GLY A 166 0.98 -5.54 -20.77
N HIS A 167 0.04 -6.20 -21.47
CA HIS A 167 -1.35 -6.25 -21.05
C HIS A 167 -1.52 -6.86 -19.66
N HIS A 168 -0.81 -7.95 -19.36
CA HIS A 168 -0.85 -8.58 -18.05
C HIS A 168 -0.34 -7.64 -16.94
N LEU A 169 0.80 -6.97 -17.18
CA LEU A 169 1.36 -6.01 -16.23
C LEU A 169 0.42 -4.83 -15.98
N MET A 170 -0.25 -4.32 -17.02
CA MET A 170 -1.23 -3.23 -16.85
C MET A 170 -2.40 -3.60 -15.94
N ALA A 171 -2.76 -4.87 -15.82
CA ALA A 171 -3.78 -5.29 -14.85
C ALA A 171 -3.34 -4.97 -13.42
N TYR A 172 -2.06 -5.15 -13.07
CA TYR A 172 -1.51 -4.76 -11.76
C TYR A 172 -1.43 -3.25 -11.60
N ALA A 173 -1.05 -2.51 -12.63
CA ALA A 173 -1.10 -1.04 -12.59
C ALA A 173 -2.50 -0.53 -12.26
N MET A 174 -3.55 -1.11 -12.86
CA MET A 174 -4.96 -0.76 -12.55
C MET A 174 -5.37 -1.13 -11.12
N MET A 175 -4.84 -2.22 -10.54
CA MET A 175 -5.09 -2.55 -9.13
C MET A 175 -4.47 -1.50 -8.20
N LEU A 176 -3.21 -1.16 -8.45
CA LEU A 176 -2.45 -0.19 -7.64
C LEU A 176 -3.02 1.24 -7.75
N LEU A 177 -3.56 1.66 -8.90
CA LEU A 177 -4.29 2.93 -9.01
C LEU A 177 -5.51 2.98 -8.07
N ARG A 178 -6.26 1.88 -7.96
CA ARG A 178 -7.38 1.81 -7.01
C ARG A 178 -6.91 1.82 -5.55
N ASP A 179 -5.68 1.35 -5.28
CA ASP A 179 -5.09 1.45 -3.94
C ASP A 179 -4.70 2.89 -3.61
N LEU A 180 -4.16 3.65 -4.58
CA LEU A 180 -3.93 5.09 -4.41
C LEU A 180 -5.23 5.85 -4.11
N ASP A 181 -6.33 5.52 -4.79
CA ASP A 181 -7.63 6.14 -4.54
C ASP A 181 -8.11 5.84 -3.10
N ARG A 182 -7.92 4.61 -2.59
CA ARG A 182 -8.24 4.25 -1.19
C ARG A 182 -7.40 5.03 -0.19
N LEU A 183 -6.11 5.17 -0.45
CA LEU A 183 -5.22 5.97 0.40
C LEU A 183 -5.64 7.44 0.41
N ALA A 184 -5.95 8.02 -0.75
CA ALA A 184 -6.42 9.39 -0.87
C ALA A 184 -7.75 9.63 -0.11
N ASP A 185 -8.69 8.69 -0.20
CA ASP A 185 -9.95 8.73 0.53
C ASP A 185 -9.76 8.64 2.05
N CYS A 186 -8.87 7.75 2.51
CA CYS A 186 -8.49 7.64 3.91
C CYS A 186 -7.87 8.96 4.41
N ARG A 187 -6.92 9.51 3.65
CA ARG A 187 -6.26 10.78 3.97
C ARG A 187 -7.25 11.92 4.18
N LYS A 188 -8.24 12.02 3.31
CA LYS A 188 -9.28 13.06 3.39
C LYS A 188 -10.08 12.97 4.69
N ARG A 189 -10.47 11.76 5.12
CA ARG A 189 -11.22 11.55 6.35
C ARG A 189 -10.36 11.71 7.60
N MET A 190 -9.09 11.28 7.54
CA MET A 190 -8.11 11.43 8.62
C MET A 190 -7.80 12.91 8.92
N ASN A 191 -7.88 13.80 7.92
CA ASN A 191 -7.37 15.18 8.00
C ASN A 191 -8.32 16.13 8.73
N GLN A 192 -8.81 15.73 9.94
CA GLN A 192 -9.61 16.53 10.85
C GLN A 192 -8.93 16.61 12.22
N SER A 193 -8.67 17.84 12.71
CA SER A 193 -7.94 18.06 13.97
C SER A 193 -8.79 17.75 15.20
N PRO A 194 -8.33 16.90 16.14
CA PRO A 194 -9.00 16.65 17.41
C PRO A 194 -8.60 17.65 18.50
N ILE A 195 -7.55 18.47 18.30
CA ILE A 195 -7.03 19.36 19.35
C ILE A 195 -8.11 20.33 19.84
N GLY A 196 -8.14 20.56 21.14
CA GLY A 196 -9.18 21.34 21.80
C GLY A 196 -10.44 20.55 22.18
N CYS A 197 -10.50 19.23 21.83
CA CYS A 197 -11.49 18.31 22.40
C CYS A 197 -11.24 18.07 23.89
N CYS A 198 -10.03 18.34 24.37
CA CYS A 198 -9.54 18.10 25.72
C CYS A 198 -9.74 16.63 26.15
N ALA A 199 -10.18 16.37 27.38
CA ALA A 199 -10.40 15.01 27.84
C ALA A 199 -11.56 14.33 27.08
N LEU A 200 -12.66 15.03 26.84
CA LEU A 200 -13.86 14.59 26.09
C LEU A 200 -14.93 15.68 25.89
N ALA A 201 -14.90 16.75 26.70
CA ALA A 201 -15.97 17.73 26.80
C ALA A 201 -15.53 19.15 26.38
N GLY A 202 -14.40 19.28 25.70
CA GLY A 202 -13.83 20.59 25.41
C GLY A 202 -13.31 21.30 26.64
N THR A 203 -13.30 22.63 26.61
CA THR A 203 -12.75 23.46 27.67
C THR A 203 -13.62 24.72 27.89
N THR A 204 -13.49 25.36 29.06
CA THR A 204 -14.12 26.64 29.37
C THR A 204 -13.29 27.85 28.93
N TYR A 205 -12.08 27.62 28.42
CA TYR A 205 -11.28 28.67 27.81
C TYR A 205 -11.78 29.00 26.40
N ASP A 206 -11.65 30.28 26.01
CA ASP A 206 -11.95 30.73 24.65
C ASP A 206 -10.82 30.38 23.70
N THR A 207 -10.73 29.10 23.32
CA THR A 207 -9.72 28.57 22.39
C THR A 207 -10.16 28.73 20.94
N ASP A 208 -9.19 28.78 20.00
CA ASP A 208 -9.43 28.80 18.56
C ASP A 208 -8.91 27.52 17.90
N ARG A 209 -9.76 26.50 17.81
CA ARG A 209 -9.44 25.20 17.23
C ARG A 209 -9.19 25.28 15.72
N TYR A 210 -9.81 26.23 15.01
CA TYR A 210 -9.57 26.40 13.57
C TYR A 210 -8.18 26.97 13.29
N PHE A 211 -7.71 27.90 14.12
CA PHE A 211 -6.34 28.41 14.04
C PHE A 211 -5.31 27.29 14.23
N GLU A 212 -5.51 26.41 15.21
CA GLU A 212 -4.61 25.25 15.42
C GLU A 212 -4.65 24.27 14.24
N ALA A 213 -5.85 23.96 13.73
CA ALA A 213 -6.03 23.08 12.58
C ALA A 213 -5.33 23.62 11.33
N GLU A 214 -5.48 24.90 11.02
CA GLU A 214 -4.82 25.57 9.89
C GLU A 214 -3.29 25.51 10.03
N LYS A 215 -2.76 25.85 11.21
CA LYS A 215 -1.31 25.79 11.49
C LYS A 215 -0.72 24.41 11.29
N LEU A 216 -1.47 23.36 11.57
CA LEU A 216 -1.06 21.97 11.48
C LEU A 216 -1.44 21.32 10.14
N GLY A 217 -1.99 22.07 9.18
CA GLY A 217 -2.36 21.61 7.84
C GLY A 217 -3.53 20.63 7.82
N PHE A 218 -4.48 20.76 8.75
CA PHE A 218 -5.74 20.01 8.71
C PHE A 218 -6.79 20.78 7.89
N ASP A 219 -7.70 20.03 7.24
CA ASP A 219 -8.80 20.60 6.46
C ASP A 219 -9.94 21.15 7.34
N GLY A 220 -9.96 20.76 8.63
CA GLY A 220 -10.99 21.17 9.57
C GLY A 220 -10.76 20.58 10.96
N ILE A 221 -11.81 20.57 11.76
CA ILE A 221 -11.80 20.10 13.16
C ILE A 221 -12.80 18.96 13.37
N CYS A 222 -12.53 18.07 14.32
CA CYS A 222 -13.54 17.14 14.83
C CYS A 222 -14.67 17.94 15.52
N LEU A 223 -15.90 17.85 14.99
CA LEU A 223 -17.02 18.71 15.44
C LEU A 223 -17.60 18.27 16.79
N ASN A 224 -17.43 17.02 17.18
CA ASN A 224 -17.84 16.51 18.48
C ASN A 224 -16.60 16.16 19.31
N SER A 225 -16.45 16.75 20.48
CA SER A 225 -15.24 16.59 21.32
C SER A 225 -15.13 15.18 21.91
N LEU A 226 -16.24 14.51 22.16
CA LEU A 226 -16.25 13.12 22.67
C LEU A 226 -15.81 12.14 21.58
N ASP A 227 -16.28 12.34 20.35
CA ASP A 227 -15.88 11.60 19.17
C ASP A 227 -14.40 11.84 18.83
N GLY A 228 -13.95 13.11 18.85
CA GLY A 228 -12.60 13.49 18.46
C GLY A 228 -11.47 12.83 19.26
N VAL A 229 -11.70 12.49 20.53
CA VAL A 229 -10.73 11.77 21.39
C VAL A 229 -10.93 10.25 21.34
N SER A 230 -12.11 9.79 20.92
CA SER A 230 -12.50 8.38 20.86
C SER A 230 -12.19 7.74 19.53
N ASP A 231 -12.21 8.50 18.44
CA ASP A 231 -12.08 8.01 17.07
C ASP A 231 -10.71 7.38 16.79
N ARG A 232 -10.76 6.18 16.25
CA ARG A 232 -9.64 5.43 15.66
C ARG A 232 -10.02 4.81 14.32
N ASP A 233 -11.13 5.26 13.72
CA ASP A 233 -11.57 4.78 12.40
C ASP A 233 -10.51 5.02 11.35
N PHE A 234 -9.80 6.15 11.43
CA PHE A 234 -8.71 6.47 10.50
C PHE A 234 -7.54 5.48 10.58
N CYS A 235 -7.25 4.89 11.75
CA CYS A 235 -6.28 3.80 11.90
C CYS A 235 -6.78 2.52 11.20
N ALA A 236 -8.03 2.13 11.48
CA ALA A 236 -8.64 0.93 10.91
C ALA A 236 -8.81 1.07 9.38
N GLU A 237 -9.16 2.24 8.90
CA GLU A 237 -9.30 2.53 7.46
C GLU A 237 -7.94 2.47 6.73
N LEU A 238 -6.90 3.10 7.30
CA LEU A 238 -5.54 3.03 6.74
C LEU A 238 -5.06 1.58 6.68
N MET A 239 -5.20 0.82 7.77
CA MET A 239 -4.79 -0.59 7.79
C MET A 239 -5.61 -1.46 6.83
N SER A 240 -6.89 -1.13 6.60
CA SER A 240 -7.72 -1.81 5.59
C SER A 240 -7.22 -1.50 4.17
N ALA A 241 -6.87 -0.25 3.87
CA ALA A 241 -6.28 0.13 2.59
C ALA A 241 -4.94 -0.56 2.37
N ILE A 242 -4.05 -0.55 3.37
CA ILE A 242 -2.76 -1.26 3.35
C ILE A 242 -2.97 -2.77 3.14
N SER A 243 -3.96 -3.38 3.82
CA SER A 243 -4.26 -4.82 3.66
C SER A 243 -4.67 -5.18 2.24
N ILE A 244 -5.45 -4.33 1.56
CA ILE A 244 -5.83 -4.54 0.16
C ILE A 244 -4.61 -4.36 -0.75
N LEU A 245 -3.79 -3.36 -0.53
CA LEU A 245 -2.53 -3.16 -1.26
C LEU A 245 -1.60 -4.37 -1.11
N MET A 246 -1.41 -4.86 0.11
CA MET A 246 -0.60 -6.06 0.36
C MET A 246 -1.19 -7.32 -0.29
N MET A 247 -2.52 -7.44 -0.39
CA MET A 247 -3.16 -8.52 -1.15
C MET A 247 -2.78 -8.45 -2.64
N HIS A 248 -2.77 -7.26 -3.24
CA HIS A 248 -2.36 -7.08 -4.63
C HIS A 248 -0.87 -7.41 -4.83
N LEU A 249 -0.01 -6.98 -3.91
CA LEU A 249 1.42 -7.33 -3.92
C LEU A 249 1.64 -8.84 -3.76
N SER A 250 0.86 -9.49 -2.89
CA SER A 250 0.91 -10.95 -2.69
C SER A 250 0.53 -11.72 -3.96
N ARG A 251 -0.52 -11.29 -4.66
CA ARG A 251 -0.92 -11.87 -5.94
C ARG A 251 0.16 -11.70 -7.01
N PHE A 252 0.73 -10.50 -7.10
CA PHE A 252 1.80 -10.24 -8.06
C PHE A 252 3.06 -11.04 -7.71
N SER A 253 3.39 -11.17 -6.42
CA SER A 253 4.46 -12.02 -5.94
C SER A 253 4.28 -13.47 -6.37
N GLU A 254 3.07 -14.03 -6.22
CA GLU A 254 2.76 -15.40 -6.64
C GLU A 254 3.04 -15.62 -8.13
N GLU A 255 2.62 -14.69 -8.98
CA GLU A 255 2.88 -14.78 -10.42
C GLU A 255 4.38 -14.66 -10.75
N ILE A 256 5.10 -13.73 -10.11
CA ILE A 256 6.56 -13.60 -10.29
C ILE A 256 7.26 -14.89 -9.87
N ILE A 257 6.86 -15.52 -8.76
CA ILE A 257 7.40 -16.78 -8.27
C ILE A 257 7.16 -17.89 -9.32
N LEU A 258 5.93 -18.02 -9.83
CA LEU A 258 5.59 -18.97 -10.87
C LEU A 258 6.41 -18.70 -12.15
N TRP A 259 6.45 -17.46 -12.61
CA TRP A 259 7.14 -17.07 -13.85
C TRP A 259 8.65 -17.27 -13.78
N SER A 260 9.26 -17.11 -12.60
CA SER A 260 10.71 -17.32 -12.40
C SER A 260 11.10 -18.77 -12.17
N SER A 261 10.14 -19.69 -11.97
CA SER A 261 10.40 -21.11 -11.79
C SER A 261 11.02 -21.75 -13.03
N TRP A 262 11.71 -22.89 -12.86
CA TRP A 262 12.30 -23.66 -13.97
C TRP A 262 11.25 -24.14 -14.97
N GLU A 263 10.04 -24.42 -14.52
CA GLU A 263 8.91 -24.91 -15.32
C GLU A 263 8.37 -23.86 -16.27
N PHE A 264 8.28 -22.60 -15.80
CA PHE A 264 7.79 -21.47 -16.61
C PHE A 264 8.93 -20.73 -17.32
N LYS A 265 9.94 -20.27 -16.59
CA LYS A 265 11.04 -19.44 -17.11
C LYS A 265 10.57 -18.27 -17.97
N PHE A 266 9.49 -17.64 -17.57
CA PHE A 266 8.94 -16.49 -18.28
C PHE A 266 9.67 -15.20 -17.93
N VAL A 267 10.20 -15.12 -16.70
CA VAL A 267 10.98 -13.98 -16.25
C VAL A 267 12.26 -14.44 -15.56
N GLU A 268 13.23 -13.52 -15.55
CA GLU A 268 14.44 -13.62 -14.75
C GLU A 268 14.54 -12.40 -13.85
N LEU A 269 14.66 -12.61 -12.53
CA LEU A 269 14.89 -11.57 -11.56
C LEU A 269 16.38 -11.22 -11.49
N SER A 270 16.69 -9.98 -11.20
CA SER A 270 18.07 -9.53 -10.96
C SER A 270 18.67 -10.23 -9.73
N ASP A 271 19.98 -10.47 -9.75
CA ASP A 271 20.71 -11.02 -8.62
C ASP A 271 20.59 -10.18 -7.34
N ALA A 272 20.34 -8.87 -7.49
CA ALA A 272 20.14 -7.97 -6.38
C ALA A 272 18.86 -8.27 -5.54
N TYR A 273 17.90 -9.00 -6.13
CA TYR A 273 16.58 -9.31 -5.52
C TYR A 273 16.31 -10.81 -5.45
N THR A 274 17.36 -11.61 -5.45
CA THR A 274 17.31 -13.08 -5.35
C THR A 274 18.38 -13.56 -4.41
N THR A 275 18.25 -14.79 -3.91
CA THR A 275 19.32 -15.46 -3.20
C THR A 275 19.70 -16.77 -3.86
N GLY A 276 20.94 -17.19 -3.64
CA GLY A 276 21.42 -18.51 -4.06
C GLY A 276 21.20 -19.56 -2.98
N SER A 277 21.77 -20.74 -3.22
CA SER A 277 21.84 -21.83 -2.25
C SER A 277 23.29 -22.08 -1.86
N SER A 278 23.54 -22.30 -0.57
CA SER A 278 24.88 -22.64 -0.08
C SER A 278 25.38 -24.01 -0.54
N ILE A 279 24.48 -24.89 -1.03
CA ILE A 279 24.78 -26.25 -1.43
C ILE A 279 24.43 -26.56 -2.91
N MET A 280 23.51 -25.79 -3.49
CA MET A 280 23.03 -26.01 -4.88
C MET A 280 23.41 -24.80 -5.73
N PRO A 281 24.54 -24.82 -6.45
CA PRO A 281 25.08 -23.64 -7.14
C PRO A 281 24.21 -23.15 -8.31
N GLN A 282 23.31 -23.98 -8.82
CA GLN A 282 22.38 -23.61 -9.90
C GLN A 282 21.11 -22.91 -9.41
N LYS A 283 20.86 -22.88 -8.08
CA LYS A 283 19.60 -22.41 -7.52
C LYS A 283 19.59 -20.89 -7.34
N LYS A 284 18.54 -20.25 -7.83
CA LYS A 284 18.26 -18.82 -7.68
C LYS A 284 16.82 -18.67 -7.19
N ASN A 285 16.66 -18.15 -5.97
CA ASN A 285 15.37 -18.12 -5.28
C ASN A 285 14.73 -16.72 -5.39
N PRO A 286 13.43 -16.63 -5.64
CA PRO A 286 12.70 -15.36 -5.65
C PRO A 286 12.29 -14.91 -4.22
N ASP A 287 13.26 -14.91 -3.26
CA ASP A 287 12.97 -14.72 -1.84
C ASP A 287 12.26 -13.40 -1.53
N MET A 288 12.54 -12.34 -2.29
CA MET A 288 11.89 -11.04 -2.05
C MET A 288 10.38 -11.13 -2.33
N ALA A 289 10.00 -11.78 -3.42
CA ALA A 289 8.60 -12.02 -3.74
C ALA A 289 7.93 -12.95 -2.70
N GLU A 290 8.63 -14.00 -2.24
CA GLU A 290 8.13 -14.90 -1.21
C GLU A 290 7.91 -14.17 0.13
N LEU A 291 8.84 -13.32 0.54
CA LEU A 291 8.72 -12.53 1.77
C LEU A 291 7.58 -11.52 1.71
N VAL A 292 7.37 -10.84 0.58
CA VAL A 292 6.23 -9.93 0.40
C VAL A 292 4.92 -10.70 0.53
N ARG A 293 4.80 -11.88 -0.12
CA ARG A 293 3.65 -12.77 0.01
C ARG A 293 3.41 -13.19 1.47
N GLY A 294 4.47 -13.56 2.19
CA GLY A 294 4.40 -13.95 3.61
C GLY A 294 4.00 -12.80 4.54
N LYS A 295 4.60 -11.60 4.35
CA LYS A 295 4.32 -10.40 5.16
C LYS A 295 2.88 -9.91 5.04
N THR A 296 2.16 -10.25 3.99
CA THR A 296 0.74 -9.93 3.83
C THR A 296 -0.09 -10.49 4.99
N GLY A 297 0.20 -11.71 5.46
CA GLY A 297 -0.48 -12.31 6.60
C GLY A 297 -0.24 -11.56 7.92
N ARG A 298 0.97 -10.97 8.10
CA ARG A 298 1.28 -10.13 9.25
C ARG A 298 0.39 -8.89 9.30
N VAL A 299 0.30 -8.15 8.18
CA VAL A 299 -0.55 -6.95 8.07
C VAL A 299 -2.03 -7.26 8.31
N TYR A 300 -2.52 -8.42 7.85
CA TYR A 300 -3.89 -8.87 8.17
C TYR A 300 -4.08 -9.12 9.66
N GLY A 301 -3.07 -9.70 10.32
CA GLY A 301 -3.07 -9.90 11.77
C GLY A 301 -3.16 -8.58 12.53
N ASP A 302 -2.40 -7.57 12.12
CA ASP A 302 -2.39 -6.24 12.72
C ASP A 302 -3.76 -5.54 12.60
N LEU A 303 -4.38 -5.57 11.41
CA LEU A 303 -5.74 -5.05 11.21
C LEU A 303 -6.76 -5.75 12.11
N MET A 304 -6.68 -7.08 12.20
CA MET A 304 -7.60 -7.86 13.04
C MET A 304 -7.39 -7.56 14.53
N ALA A 305 -6.15 -7.38 14.97
CA ALA A 305 -5.82 -6.99 16.35
C ALA A 305 -6.46 -5.64 16.70
N LEU A 306 -6.28 -4.62 15.85
CA LEU A 306 -6.86 -3.29 16.05
C LEU A 306 -8.40 -3.34 16.11
N LEU A 307 -9.05 -3.97 15.13
CA LEU A 307 -10.51 -4.10 15.11
C LEU A 307 -11.04 -4.83 16.36
N THR A 308 -10.28 -5.83 16.83
CA THR A 308 -10.64 -6.57 18.04
C THR A 308 -10.49 -5.72 19.29
N THR A 309 -9.46 -4.88 19.38
CA THR A 309 -9.27 -3.94 20.48
C THR A 309 -10.43 -2.94 20.54
N LEU A 310 -10.81 -2.34 19.41
CA LEU A 310 -11.80 -1.27 19.37
C LEU A 310 -13.25 -1.71 19.56
N LYS A 311 -13.62 -2.94 19.16
CA LYS A 311 -15.01 -3.43 19.01
C LYS A 311 -15.94 -3.30 20.23
N GLY A 312 -15.42 -3.13 21.41
CA GLY A 312 -16.23 -3.16 22.62
C GLY A 312 -15.95 -2.00 23.59
N LEU A 313 -15.15 -1.02 23.15
CA LEU A 313 -14.79 0.10 24.00
C LEU A 313 -15.93 1.10 24.13
N PRO A 314 -16.20 1.61 25.34
CA PRO A 314 -17.07 2.75 25.52
C PRO A 314 -16.42 4.02 24.93
N LEU A 315 -17.23 5.05 24.71
CA LEU A 315 -16.75 6.34 24.18
C LEU A 315 -15.73 7.02 25.10
N ALA A 316 -15.09 8.06 24.59
CA ALA A 316 -13.92 8.76 25.08
C ALA A 316 -12.68 7.87 25.01
N TYR A 317 -11.71 8.10 25.88
CA TYR A 317 -10.46 7.38 25.90
C TYR A 317 -10.47 6.29 26.99
N ASN A 318 -10.07 5.09 26.59
CA ASN A 318 -9.77 3.97 27.48
C ASN A 318 -8.32 3.53 27.22
N LYS A 319 -7.63 3.02 28.22
CA LYS A 319 -6.21 2.65 28.10
C LYS A 319 -5.94 1.58 27.04
N ASP A 320 -6.96 0.76 26.72
CA ASP A 320 -6.95 -0.19 25.61
C ASP A 320 -6.52 0.47 24.27
N MET A 321 -6.85 1.75 24.08
CA MET A 321 -6.47 2.50 22.89
C MET A 321 -4.95 2.72 22.75
N GLN A 322 -4.15 2.41 23.77
CA GLN A 322 -2.70 2.42 23.65
C GLN A 322 -2.20 1.36 22.67
N GLU A 323 -2.97 0.24 22.54
CA GLU A 323 -2.71 -0.86 21.61
C GLU A 323 -2.95 -0.50 20.13
N ASP A 324 -3.47 0.69 19.83
CA ASP A 324 -3.68 1.18 18.46
C ASP A 324 -2.35 1.36 17.70
N LYS A 325 -1.29 1.78 18.41
CA LYS A 325 -0.04 2.26 17.79
C LYS A 325 0.84 1.13 17.28
N GLU A 326 1.08 0.09 18.08
CA GLU A 326 2.02 -0.97 17.70
C GLU A 326 1.56 -1.67 16.42
N ALA A 327 0.27 -2.03 16.32
CA ALA A 327 -0.28 -2.67 15.14
C ALA A 327 -0.24 -1.78 13.90
N VAL A 328 -0.64 -0.50 14.00
CA VAL A 328 -0.65 0.40 12.84
C VAL A 328 0.75 0.80 12.39
N PHE A 329 1.67 0.99 13.31
CA PHE A 329 3.08 1.30 12.99
C PHE A 329 3.75 0.11 12.30
N ASP A 330 3.52 -1.10 12.78
CA ASP A 330 4.04 -2.31 12.17
C ASP A 330 3.51 -2.53 10.75
N ALA A 331 2.21 -2.29 10.53
CA ALA A 331 1.61 -2.37 9.21
C ALA A 331 2.20 -1.32 8.24
N CYS A 332 2.38 -0.06 8.69
CA CYS A 332 3.01 1.00 7.89
C CYS A 332 4.47 0.66 7.54
N ASP A 333 5.28 0.26 8.52
CA ASP A 333 6.67 -0.10 8.30
C ASP A 333 6.79 -1.32 7.35
N THR A 334 5.91 -2.30 7.52
CA THR A 334 5.90 -3.52 6.71
C THR A 334 5.55 -3.21 5.24
N VAL A 335 4.50 -2.43 4.97
CA VAL A 335 4.11 -2.11 3.59
C VAL A 335 5.15 -1.23 2.90
N LYS A 336 5.73 -0.24 3.60
CA LYS A 336 6.80 0.60 3.05
C LYS A 336 7.99 -0.23 2.63
N MET A 337 8.47 -1.12 3.50
CA MET A 337 9.58 -2.03 3.18
C MET A 337 9.25 -2.94 1.98
N CYS A 338 8.02 -3.46 1.90
CA CYS A 338 7.59 -4.28 0.76
C CYS A 338 7.60 -3.48 -0.54
N LEU A 339 7.09 -2.25 -0.55
CA LEU A 339 7.07 -1.39 -1.75
C LEU A 339 8.49 -1.01 -2.19
N GLN A 340 9.37 -0.64 -1.25
CA GLN A 340 10.77 -0.28 -1.51
C GLN A 340 11.58 -1.42 -2.14
N VAL A 341 11.24 -2.67 -1.82
CA VAL A 341 11.88 -3.85 -2.44
C VAL A 341 11.20 -4.21 -3.76
N PHE A 342 9.86 -4.11 -3.82
CA PHE A 342 9.08 -4.62 -4.95
C PHE A 342 9.25 -3.78 -6.22
N ALA A 343 9.26 -2.45 -6.10
CA ALA A 343 9.40 -1.55 -7.25
C ALA A 343 10.70 -1.78 -8.02
N PRO A 344 11.91 -1.76 -7.40
CA PRO A 344 13.15 -2.02 -8.14
C PRO A 344 13.29 -3.50 -8.56
N MET A 345 12.69 -4.46 -7.86
CA MET A 345 12.63 -5.86 -8.30
C MET A 345 11.88 -5.96 -9.64
N VAL A 346 10.73 -5.32 -9.77
CA VAL A 346 9.96 -5.26 -11.02
C VAL A 346 10.73 -4.48 -12.09
N ALA A 347 11.28 -3.32 -11.76
CA ALA A 347 12.02 -2.48 -12.71
C ALA A 347 13.22 -3.19 -13.35
N THR A 348 13.87 -4.11 -12.61
CA THR A 348 15.05 -4.85 -13.09
C THR A 348 14.73 -6.24 -13.66
N MET A 349 13.47 -6.69 -13.54
CA MET A 349 13.00 -7.97 -14.07
C MET A 349 13.10 -7.99 -15.60
N LYS A 350 13.58 -9.12 -16.14
CA LYS A 350 13.68 -9.37 -17.59
C LYS A 350 12.68 -10.43 -18.01
N ALA A 351 11.97 -10.19 -19.11
CA ALA A 351 11.10 -11.20 -19.70
C ALA A 351 11.86 -12.09 -20.70
N ASN A 352 11.61 -13.39 -20.63
CA ASN A 352 12.07 -14.39 -21.59
C ASN A 352 10.99 -14.59 -22.68
N CYS A 353 10.90 -13.64 -23.61
CA CYS A 353 9.84 -13.58 -24.61
C CYS A 353 9.75 -14.88 -25.46
N ASP A 354 10.89 -15.50 -25.78
CA ASP A 354 10.92 -16.76 -26.53
C ASP A 354 10.23 -17.89 -25.77
N ASN A 355 10.46 -18.01 -24.46
CA ASN A 355 9.80 -19.02 -23.63
C ASN A 355 8.30 -18.76 -23.50
N MET A 356 7.90 -17.49 -23.37
CA MET A 356 6.49 -17.11 -23.35
C MET A 356 5.80 -17.45 -24.67
N LEU A 357 6.40 -17.11 -25.80
CA LEU A 357 5.86 -17.41 -27.13
C LEU A 357 5.78 -18.95 -27.37
N LEU A 358 6.83 -19.69 -27.00
CA LEU A 358 6.83 -21.15 -27.10
C LEU A 358 5.72 -21.79 -26.24
N ALA A 359 5.49 -21.26 -25.04
CA ALA A 359 4.41 -21.73 -24.20
C ALA A 359 3.03 -21.39 -24.80
N ALA A 360 2.89 -20.24 -25.44
CA ALA A 360 1.67 -19.85 -26.14
C ALA A 360 1.37 -20.81 -27.32
N GLN A 361 2.37 -21.12 -28.15
CA GLN A 361 2.25 -22.03 -29.28
C GLN A 361 1.80 -23.44 -28.87
N LYS A 362 2.33 -23.96 -27.77
CA LYS A 362 2.03 -25.33 -27.28
C LYS A 362 0.69 -25.46 -26.56
N GLY A 363 -0.09 -24.38 -26.42
CA GLY A 363 -1.30 -24.37 -25.62
C GLY A 363 -2.60 -24.42 -26.41
N PHE A 364 -2.56 -24.44 -27.75
CA PHE A 364 -3.73 -24.32 -28.61
C PHE A 364 -4.61 -23.11 -28.29
N ILE A 365 -4.00 -22.02 -27.76
CA ILE A 365 -4.70 -20.87 -27.26
C ILE A 365 -5.33 -20.01 -28.39
N ASN A 366 -4.99 -20.29 -29.64
CA ASN A 366 -5.58 -19.77 -30.86
C ASN A 366 -6.78 -20.60 -31.39
N ALA A 367 -7.19 -21.64 -30.68
CA ALA A 367 -8.33 -22.47 -31.09
C ALA A 367 -9.66 -21.70 -31.13
N THR A 368 -9.80 -20.68 -30.31
CA THR A 368 -10.96 -19.77 -30.37
C THR A 368 -10.92 -18.94 -31.65
N ASP A 369 -9.73 -18.44 -32.05
CA ASP A 369 -9.54 -17.66 -33.27
C ASP A 369 -9.80 -18.54 -34.51
N LEU A 370 -9.48 -19.81 -34.46
CA LEU A 370 -9.81 -20.81 -35.48
C LEU A 370 -11.35 -20.99 -35.63
N ALA A 371 -12.07 -21.09 -34.50
CA ALA A 371 -13.51 -21.16 -34.51
C ALA A 371 -14.13 -19.86 -35.06
N ASP A 372 -13.64 -18.69 -34.62
CA ASP A 372 -14.10 -17.39 -35.09
C ASP A 372 -13.84 -17.16 -36.58
N TYR A 373 -12.73 -17.71 -37.12
CA TYR A 373 -12.47 -17.70 -38.54
C TYR A 373 -13.60 -18.37 -39.35
N LEU A 374 -14.07 -19.54 -38.92
CA LEU A 374 -15.17 -20.24 -39.54
C LEU A 374 -16.51 -19.50 -39.39
N VAL A 375 -16.72 -18.88 -38.21
CA VAL A 375 -17.93 -18.06 -37.96
C VAL A 375 -17.98 -16.86 -38.89
N LYS A 376 -16.86 -16.17 -39.10
CA LYS A 376 -16.75 -15.06 -40.05
C LYS A 376 -17.00 -15.49 -41.52
N LYS A 377 -16.80 -16.77 -41.85
CA LYS A 377 -17.15 -17.37 -43.15
C LYS A 377 -18.56 -17.95 -43.19
N GLY A 378 -19.38 -17.69 -42.18
CA GLY A 378 -20.81 -18.01 -42.16
C GLY A 378 -21.22 -19.29 -41.44
N LEU A 379 -20.27 -20.00 -40.80
CA LEU A 379 -20.61 -21.20 -40.05
C LEU A 379 -21.17 -20.83 -38.66
N PRO A 380 -22.26 -21.47 -38.17
CA PRO A 380 -22.76 -21.25 -36.83
C PRO A 380 -21.69 -21.58 -35.78
N PHE A 381 -21.56 -20.74 -34.72
CA PHE A 381 -20.51 -20.86 -33.69
C PHE A 381 -20.38 -22.27 -33.10
N ARG A 382 -21.51 -22.93 -32.77
CA ARG A 382 -21.45 -24.31 -32.20
C ARG A 382 -20.83 -25.34 -33.13
N SER A 383 -21.07 -25.19 -34.45
CA SER A 383 -20.44 -26.04 -35.47
C SER A 383 -18.96 -25.72 -35.63
N ALA A 384 -18.60 -24.44 -35.68
CA ALA A 384 -17.20 -23.97 -35.71
C ALA A 384 -16.41 -24.44 -34.47
N TYR A 385 -16.98 -24.31 -33.29
CA TYR A 385 -16.42 -24.79 -32.03
C TYR A 385 -16.12 -26.31 -32.06
N LYS A 386 -17.07 -27.11 -32.57
CA LYS A 386 -16.91 -28.56 -32.69
C LYS A 386 -15.75 -28.93 -33.62
N ILE A 387 -15.66 -28.27 -34.78
CA ILE A 387 -14.57 -28.47 -35.74
C ILE A 387 -13.23 -28.09 -35.14
N SER A 388 -13.15 -26.92 -34.51
CA SER A 388 -11.92 -26.45 -33.82
C SER A 388 -11.48 -27.46 -32.75
N GLY A 389 -12.40 -27.96 -31.92
CA GLY A 389 -12.11 -28.97 -30.90
C GLY A 389 -11.61 -30.30 -31.49
N GLN A 390 -12.15 -30.73 -32.63
CA GLN A 390 -11.69 -31.93 -33.36
C GLN A 390 -10.27 -31.75 -33.89
N LEU A 391 -9.94 -30.61 -34.46
CA LEU A 391 -8.59 -30.27 -34.94
C LEU A 391 -7.58 -30.17 -33.80
N VAL A 392 -7.94 -29.63 -32.66
CA VAL A 392 -7.10 -29.64 -31.44
C VAL A 392 -6.85 -31.08 -30.98
N ALA A 393 -7.87 -31.93 -30.94
CA ALA A 393 -7.73 -33.36 -30.60
C ALA A 393 -6.82 -34.13 -31.60
N LEU A 394 -6.91 -33.78 -32.88
CA LEU A 394 -6.00 -34.31 -33.91
C LEU A 394 -4.56 -33.87 -33.60
N CYS A 395 -4.32 -32.60 -33.39
CA CYS A 395 -2.99 -32.06 -33.06
C CYS A 395 -2.35 -32.74 -31.84
N ILE A 396 -3.14 -32.95 -30.77
CA ILE A 396 -2.69 -33.63 -29.57
C ILE A 396 -2.27 -35.08 -29.88
N ARG A 397 -3.09 -35.80 -30.65
CA ARG A 397 -2.81 -37.18 -31.02
C ARG A 397 -1.56 -37.33 -31.91
N GLU A 398 -1.34 -36.37 -32.81
CA GLU A 398 -0.22 -36.36 -33.74
C GLU A 398 1.02 -35.61 -33.21
N ASN A 399 0.96 -35.12 -31.96
CA ASN A 399 2.01 -34.34 -31.31
C ASN A 399 2.46 -33.15 -32.18
N THR A 400 1.49 -32.41 -32.74
CA THR A 400 1.70 -31.22 -33.57
C THR A 400 0.89 -30.01 -33.05
N VAL A 401 0.94 -28.90 -33.74
CA VAL A 401 0.19 -27.65 -33.41
C VAL A 401 -0.65 -27.23 -34.61
N LEU A 402 -1.66 -26.38 -34.37
CA LEU A 402 -2.61 -25.93 -35.40
C LEU A 402 -1.88 -25.32 -36.61
N GLU A 403 -0.88 -24.48 -36.37
CA GLU A 403 -0.13 -23.78 -37.41
C GLU A 403 0.65 -24.70 -38.38
N LYS A 404 0.87 -25.94 -37.97
CA LYS A 404 1.64 -26.94 -38.77
C LYS A 404 0.78 -27.90 -39.54
N LEU A 405 -0.54 -27.92 -39.34
CA LEU A 405 -1.44 -28.74 -40.14
C LEU A 405 -1.52 -28.18 -41.57
N ASP A 406 -1.50 -29.08 -42.56
CA ASP A 406 -1.67 -28.68 -43.96
C ASP A 406 -3.13 -28.28 -44.27
N LEU A 407 -3.33 -27.48 -45.32
CA LEU A 407 -4.66 -26.97 -45.72
C LEU A 407 -5.60 -28.12 -46.08
N LYS A 408 -5.11 -29.19 -46.67
CA LYS A 408 -5.95 -30.36 -47.06
C LYS A 408 -6.52 -31.04 -45.82
N THR A 409 -5.74 -31.13 -44.74
CA THR A 409 -6.23 -31.61 -43.45
C THR A 409 -7.34 -30.72 -42.91
N TYR A 410 -7.15 -29.41 -42.90
CA TYR A 410 -8.19 -28.47 -42.51
C TYR A 410 -9.46 -28.62 -43.37
N GLN A 411 -9.32 -28.69 -44.70
CA GLN A 411 -10.44 -28.80 -45.66
C GLN A 411 -11.21 -30.11 -45.50
N SER A 412 -10.59 -31.19 -44.97
CA SER A 412 -11.32 -32.41 -44.64
C SER A 412 -12.34 -32.27 -43.51
N TYR A 413 -12.24 -31.19 -42.69
CA TYR A 413 -13.20 -30.87 -41.65
C TYR A 413 -14.21 -29.79 -42.08
N SER A 414 -13.81 -28.87 -42.97
CA SER A 414 -14.68 -27.89 -43.56
C SER A 414 -14.08 -27.29 -44.83
N GLU A 415 -14.85 -27.27 -45.92
CA GLU A 415 -14.47 -26.63 -47.19
C GLU A 415 -14.27 -25.10 -47.08
N LEU A 416 -14.71 -24.47 -45.98
CA LEU A 416 -14.55 -23.03 -45.74
C LEU A 416 -13.09 -22.65 -45.40
N PHE A 417 -12.23 -23.59 -45.10
CA PHE A 417 -10.82 -23.30 -44.84
C PHE A 417 -10.07 -22.97 -46.12
N ALA A 418 -9.32 -21.88 -46.12
CA ALA A 418 -8.47 -21.42 -47.21
C ALA A 418 -7.13 -20.91 -46.65
N GLU A 419 -6.18 -20.54 -47.51
CA GLU A 419 -4.80 -20.13 -47.13
C GLU A 419 -4.77 -18.97 -46.10
N ASP A 420 -5.76 -18.10 -46.08
CA ASP A 420 -5.88 -17.00 -45.11
C ASP A 420 -6.08 -17.46 -43.68
N LEU A 421 -6.34 -18.76 -43.46
CA LEU A 421 -6.42 -19.39 -42.14
C LEU A 421 -5.14 -19.19 -41.34
N TYR A 422 -3.98 -19.43 -41.95
CA TYR A 422 -2.71 -19.39 -41.21
C TYR A 422 -2.42 -18.01 -40.63
N GLN A 423 -2.80 -16.96 -41.35
CA GLN A 423 -2.72 -15.61 -40.81
C GLN A 423 -3.76 -15.38 -39.68
N ALA A 424 -4.93 -15.99 -39.80
CA ALA A 424 -6.01 -15.79 -38.82
C ALA A 424 -5.68 -16.43 -37.46
N ILE A 425 -4.91 -17.53 -37.45
CA ILE A 425 -4.52 -18.26 -36.22
C ILE A 425 -3.09 -17.94 -35.77
N ASP A 426 -2.34 -17.08 -36.49
CA ASP A 426 -1.06 -16.57 -36.04
C ASP A 426 -1.22 -15.81 -34.72
N LEU A 427 -0.39 -16.13 -33.72
CA LEU A 427 -0.55 -15.62 -32.36
C LEU A 427 -0.41 -14.08 -32.26
N VAL A 428 0.47 -13.49 -33.06
CA VAL A 428 0.59 -12.03 -33.11
C VAL A 428 -0.69 -11.43 -33.67
N THR A 429 -1.18 -11.98 -34.79
CA THR A 429 -2.46 -11.56 -35.39
C THR A 429 -3.63 -11.77 -34.43
N CYS A 430 -3.66 -12.86 -33.69
CA CYS A 430 -4.70 -13.12 -32.67
C CYS A 430 -4.72 -12.03 -31.58
N VAL A 431 -3.58 -11.58 -31.09
CA VAL A 431 -3.49 -10.51 -30.11
C VAL A 431 -3.86 -9.16 -30.73
N GLU A 432 -3.28 -8.80 -31.89
CA GLU A 432 -3.48 -7.51 -32.53
C GLU A 432 -4.94 -7.28 -33.02
N LYS A 433 -5.67 -8.33 -33.35
CA LYS A 433 -7.09 -8.24 -33.73
C LYS A 433 -8.05 -8.11 -32.54
N ARG A 434 -7.58 -8.25 -31.29
CA ARG A 434 -8.38 -8.01 -30.08
C ARG A 434 -8.40 -6.52 -29.74
N THR A 435 -9.03 -5.74 -30.61
CA THR A 435 -9.09 -4.26 -30.57
C THR A 435 -10.19 -3.70 -29.67
N SER A 436 -10.95 -4.56 -28.97
CA SER A 436 -11.92 -4.10 -27.98
C SER A 436 -11.21 -3.28 -26.89
N MET A 437 -11.87 -2.24 -26.39
CA MET A 437 -11.34 -1.40 -25.34
C MET A 437 -10.91 -2.26 -24.13
N GLY A 438 -9.68 -2.05 -23.63
CA GLY A 438 -9.11 -2.87 -22.56
C GLY A 438 -8.55 -4.22 -23.03
N GLY A 439 -8.55 -4.52 -24.33
CA GLY A 439 -7.97 -5.73 -24.91
C GLY A 439 -6.43 -5.71 -24.94
N PRO A 440 -5.79 -6.81 -25.37
CA PRO A 440 -4.34 -7.00 -25.32
C PRO A 440 -3.58 -6.46 -26.54
N CYS A 441 -4.22 -5.88 -27.56
CA CYS A 441 -3.51 -5.33 -28.72
C CYS A 441 -2.63 -4.14 -28.32
N GLU A 442 -1.56 -3.91 -29.07
CA GLU A 442 -0.58 -2.85 -28.77
C GLU A 442 -1.23 -1.47 -28.55
N ALA A 443 -2.15 -1.09 -29.43
CA ALA A 443 -2.85 0.20 -29.32
C ALA A 443 -3.66 0.33 -28.02
N SER A 444 -4.34 -0.73 -27.61
CA SER A 444 -5.12 -0.74 -26.36
C SER A 444 -4.20 -0.71 -25.13
N VAL A 445 -3.08 -1.43 -25.15
CA VAL A 445 -2.09 -1.41 -24.06
C VAL A 445 -1.44 -0.02 -23.96
N SER A 446 -1.07 0.61 -25.08
CA SER A 446 -0.54 1.97 -25.11
C SER A 446 -1.52 2.98 -24.51
N ALA A 447 -2.80 2.89 -24.85
CA ALA A 447 -3.84 3.76 -24.26
C ALA A 447 -4.00 3.56 -22.75
N GLN A 448 -3.85 2.32 -22.26
CA GLN A 448 -3.86 2.04 -20.81
C GLN A 448 -2.62 2.65 -20.13
N ILE A 449 -1.45 2.57 -20.75
CA ILE A 449 -0.20 3.17 -20.27
C ILE A 449 -0.34 4.69 -20.18
N ASP A 450 -0.86 5.33 -21.22
CA ASP A 450 -1.08 6.78 -21.24
C ASP A 450 -2.04 7.22 -20.14
N TYR A 451 -3.15 6.50 -19.96
CA TYR A 451 -4.09 6.75 -18.86
C TYR A 451 -3.42 6.66 -17.48
N VAL A 452 -2.58 5.65 -17.24
CA VAL A 452 -1.87 5.52 -15.97
C VAL A 452 -0.87 6.66 -15.77
N LYS A 453 -0.09 7.01 -16.81
CA LYS A 453 0.86 8.13 -16.75
C LYS A 453 0.16 9.45 -16.46
N GLU A 454 -1.01 9.70 -17.02
CA GLU A 454 -1.84 10.89 -16.72
C GLU A 454 -2.30 10.91 -15.25
N ARG A 455 -2.72 9.75 -14.73
CA ARG A 455 -3.18 9.61 -13.34
C ARG A 455 -2.07 9.79 -12.29
N LEU A 456 -0.81 9.61 -12.67
CA LEU A 456 0.34 9.79 -11.77
C LEU A 456 0.86 11.23 -11.69
N GLN A 457 0.49 12.09 -12.63
CA GLN A 457 0.80 13.52 -12.61
C GLN A 457 0.00 14.26 -11.52
#